data_b3d1a43d116a5a3b184639268c38ff52
#
_entry.id   b3d1a43d116a5a3b184639268c38ff52
#
_cell.length_a   1.000
_cell.length_b   1.000
_cell.length_c   1.000
_cell.angle_alpha   90.00
_cell.angle_beta   90.00
_cell.angle_gamma   90.00
#
_symmetry.space_group_name_H-M   'P 1'
#
loop_
_entity.id
_entity.type
_entity.pdbx_description
1 polymer ?
#
loop_
_entity_poly.entity_id
_entity_poly.type
_entity_poly.pdbx_seq_one_letter_code
_entity_poly.pdbx_strand_id
1 'polypeptide(L)'
;YRTFGGPLTFVVILTDVLKAVVAVWVGILAAKYLVADELLVVALGKYWAGAFCLLGHMFPCMFHFKGGKGILSGGTIAIMIDWRVALVVWGGFLILATLTKWVSLGSIWAGASFPFATWFVYHDVVLLALAILLGGLIVWKHRGNLKRILNGTESKFSLHHKKDEGAPKA
;
A
#
# COMPACT_ATOMS: atom_id res chain seq x y z
N TYR A 1 15.38 6.11 0.50
CA TYR A 1 16.30 6.91 -0.30
C TYR A 1 17.05 7.93 0.56
N ARG A 2 16.32 8.70 1.40
CA ARG A 2 16.94 9.73 2.28
C ARG A 2 17.93 9.16 3.30
N THR A 3 17.72 7.93 3.78
CA THR A 3 18.50 7.36 4.90
C THR A 3 19.57 6.38 4.42
N PHE A 4 19.30 5.61 3.35
CA PHE A 4 20.11 4.46 2.97
C PHE A 4 20.62 4.49 1.52
N GLY A 5 20.29 5.54 0.74
CA GLY A 5 20.70 5.66 -0.65
C GLY A 5 19.88 4.81 -1.64
N GLY A 6 20.21 4.93 -2.93
CA GLY A 6 19.44 4.33 -4.02
C GLY A 6 19.40 2.79 -4.02
N PRO A 7 20.55 2.09 -3.92
CA PRO A 7 20.58 0.62 -4.04
C PRO A 7 19.74 -0.07 -2.96
N LEU A 8 19.84 0.35 -1.70
CA LEU A 8 19.08 -0.26 -0.60
C LEU A 8 17.59 0.05 -0.71
N THR A 9 17.24 1.26 -1.15
CA THR A 9 15.85 1.62 -1.43
C THR A 9 15.26 0.73 -2.51
N PHE A 10 15.99 0.43 -3.57
CA PHE A 10 15.55 -0.48 -4.63
C PHE A 10 15.31 -1.90 -4.10
N VAL A 11 16.20 -2.44 -3.26
CA VAL A 11 16.04 -3.76 -2.63
C VAL A 11 14.78 -3.79 -1.77
N VAL A 12 14.51 -2.73 -0.97
CA VAL A 12 13.31 -2.65 -0.14
C VAL A 12 12.04 -2.62 -1.01
N ILE A 13 12.04 -1.83 -2.09
CA ILE A 13 10.92 -1.78 -3.03
C ILE A 13 10.68 -3.17 -3.65
N LEU A 14 11.73 -3.81 -4.14
CA LEU A 14 11.64 -5.12 -4.76
C LEU A 14 11.10 -6.17 -3.79
N THR A 15 11.62 -6.23 -2.57
CA THR A 15 11.17 -7.19 -1.56
C THR A 15 9.72 -6.92 -1.11
N ASP A 16 9.30 -5.66 -1.01
CA ASP A 16 7.93 -5.28 -0.67
C ASP A 16 6.93 -5.70 -1.77
N VAL A 17 7.31 -5.57 -3.03
CA VAL A 17 6.51 -6.04 -4.17
C VAL A 17 6.48 -7.56 -4.22
N LEU A 18 7.65 -8.21 -4.19
CA LEU A 18 7.75 -9.67 -4.32
C LEU A 18 6.98 -10.41 -3.22
N LYS A 19 7.09 -9.99 -1.96
CA LYS A 19 6.33 -10.64 -0.87
C LYS A 19 4.82 -10.54 -1.07
N ALA A 20 4.33 -9.39 -1.58
CA ALA A 20 2.91 -9.21 -1.85
C ALA A 20 2.44 -10.09 -3.03
N VAL A 21 3.24 -10.17 -4.10
CA VAL A 21 2.96 -11.06 -5.23
C VAL A 21 2.91 -12.49 -4.77
N VAL A 22 3.94 -12.98 -4.06
CA VAL A 22 4.00 -14.36 -3.56
C VAL A 22 2.82 -14.67 -2.63
N ALA A 23 2.52 -13.78 -1.68
CA ALA A 23 1.40 -13.98 -0.76
C ALA A 23 0.07 -14.13 -1.51
N VAL A 24 -0.23 -13.23 -2.44
CA VAL A 24 -1.48 -13.29 -3.21
C VAL A 24 -1.52 -14.52 -4.12
N TRP A 25 -0.40 -14.92 -4.75
CA TRP A 25 -0.33 -16.17 -5.51
C TRP A 25 -0.63 -17.39 -4.66
N VAL A 26 -0.07 -17.47 -3.45
CA VAL A 26 -0.40 -18.54 -2.50
C VAL A 26 -1.89 -18.56 -2.16
N GLY A 27 -2.50 -17.37 -1.95
CA GLY A 27 -3.95 -17.25 -1.71
C GLY A 27 -4.80 -17.73 -2.89
N ILE A 28 -4.40 -17.41 -4.13
CA ILE A 28 -5.06 -17.89 -5.34
C ILE A 28 -4.99 -19.41 -5.44
N LEU A 29 -3.80 -19.99 -5.27
CA LEU A 29 -3.61 -21.44 -5.35
C LEU A 29 -4.38 -22.16 -4.24
N ALA A 30 -4.31 -21.67 -3.01
CA ALA A 30 -5.06 -22.24 -1.89
C ALA A 30 -6.58 -22.22 -2.16
N ALA A 31 -7.12 -21.10 -2.64
CA ALA A 31 -8.53 -20.97 -2.98
C ALA A 31 -8.93 -21.96 -4.07
N LYS A 32 -8.18 -22.03 -5.17
CA LYS A 32 -8.49 -22.90 -6.31
C LYS A 32 -8.42 -24.39 -5.99
N TYR A 33 -7.35 -24.83 -5.31
CA TYR A 33 -7.08 -26.23 -5.12
C TYR A 33 -7.69 -26.81 -3.84
N LEU A 34 -7.92 -25.99 -2.80
CA LEU A 34 -8.45 -26.46 -1.53
C LEU A 34 -9.96 -26.19 -1.35
N VAL A 35 -10.53 -25.25 -2.11
CA VAL A 35 -11.95 -24.88 -1.97
C VAL A 35 -12.67 -25.05 -3.31
N ALA A 36 -12.52 -24.10 -4.22
CA ALA A 36 -13.13 -24.14 -5.56
C ALA A 36 -12.46 -23.11 -6.50
N ASP A 37 -12.51 -23.38 -7.81
CA ASP A 37 -12.03 -22.43 -8.84
C ASP A 37 -13.14 -21.49 -9.30
N GLU A 38 -13.88 -20.93 -8.37
CA GLU A 38 -14.89 -19.92 -8.62
C GLU A 38 -14.32 -18.52 -8.41
N LEU A 39 -14.78 -17.55 -9.21
CA LEU A 39 -14.28 -16.17 -9.19
C LEU A 39 -14.29 -15.55 -7.78
N LEU A 40 -15.40 -15.73 -7.04
CA LEU A 40 -15.55 -15.16 -5.71
C LEU A 40 -14.63 -15.84 -4.69
N VAL A 41 -14.48 -17.17 -4.76
CA VAL A 41 -13.58 -17.94 -3.87
C VAL A 41 -12.14 -17.51 -4.11
N VAL A 42 -11.74 -17.38 -5.37
CA VAL A 42 -10.39 -16.89 -5.73
C VAL A 42 -10.18 -15.45 -5.27
N ALA A 43 -11.19 -14.60 -5.40
CA ALA A 43 -11.14 -13.23 -4.88
C ALA A 43 -10.94 -13.23 -3.36
N LEU A 44 -11.70 -14.02 -2.61
CA LEU A 44 -11.53 -14.20 -1.16
C LEU A 44 -10.11 -14.63 -0.80
N GLY A 45 -9.55 -15.60 -1.53
CA GLY A 45 -8.16 -16.04 -1.35
C GLY A 45 -7.15 -14.90 -1.50
N LYS A 46 -7.31 -14.05 -2.53
CA LYS A 46 -6.47 -12.87 -2.75
C LYS A 46 -6.58 -11.86 -1.61
N TYR A 47 -7.81 -11.56 -1.15
CA TYR A 47 -8.04 -10.59 -0.07
C TYR A 47 -7.49 -11.07 1.27
N TRP A 48 -7.71 -12.33 1.64
CA TRP A 48 -7.17 -12.91 2.87
C TRP A 48 -5.63 -12.94 2.85
N ALA A 49 -5.03 -13.43 1.78
CA ALA A 49 -3.58 -13.45 1.65
C ALA A 49 -2.98 -12.04 1.68
N GLY A 50 -3.63 -11.09 1.00
CA GLY A 50 -3.28 -9.67 1.05
C GLY A 50 -3.38 -9.11 2.47
N ALA A 51 -4.42 -9.46 3.22
CA ALA A 51 -4.61 -9.04 4.60
C ALA A 51 -3.45 -9.51 5.50
N PHE A 52 -3.13 -10.81 5.47
CA PHE A 52 -2.02 -11.35 6.26
C PHE A 52 -0.66 -10.75 5.85
N CYS A 53 -0.43 -10.58 4.55
CA CYS A 53 0.80 -9.95 4.05
C CYS A 53 0.93 -8.50 4.57
N LEU A 54 -0.15 -7.73 4.50
CA LEU A 54 -0.15 -6.34 4.92
C LEU A 54 -0.01 -6.19 6.45
N LEU A 55 -0.72 -7.03 7.21
CA LEU A 55 -0.59 -7.09 8.67
C LEU A 55 0.83 -7.45 9.09
N GLY A 56 1.43 -8.47 8.47
CA GLY A 56 2.82 -8.86 8.74
C GLY A 56 3.83 -7.76 8.39
N HIS A 57 3.58 -7.00 7.31
CA HIS A 57 4.41 -5.84 6.98
C HIS A 57 4.25 -4.67 7.96
N MET A 58 3.03 -4.40 8.41
CA MET A 58 2.73 -3.28 9.31
C MET A 58 3.09 -3.56 10.77
N PHE A 59 3.04 -4.84 11.17
CA PHE A 59 3.24 -5.28 12.54
C PHE A 59 4.17 -6.51 12.61
N PRO A 60 5.41 -6.41 12.11
CA PRO A 60 6.34 -7.53 12.14
C PRO A 60 6.75 -7.86 13.57
N CYS A 61 6.54 -9.11 13.99
CA CYS A 61 6.87 -9.57 15.34
C CYS A 61 8.36 -9.42 15.67
N MET A 62 9.23 -9.64 14.67
CA MET A 62 10.69 -9.53 14.81
C MET A 62 11.17 -8.09 15.10
N PHE A 63 10.33 -7.07 14.84
CA PHE A 63 10.64 -5.66 15.06
C PHE A 63 9.70 -5.00 16.08
N HIS A 64 9.31 -5.75 17.11
CA HIS A 64 8.40 -5.26 18.18
C HIS A 64 7.12 -4.64 17.63
N PHE A 65 6.55 -5.24 16.59
CA PHE A 65 5.34 -4.78 15.89
C PHE A 65 5.41 -3.36 15.29
N LYS A 66 6.64 -2.85 15.07
CA LYS A 66 6.90 -1.54 14.45
C LYS A 66 7.33 -1.73 13.00
N GLY A 67 6.39 -1.74 12.07
CA GLY A 67 6.63 -1.91 10.65
C GLY A 67 6.26 -0.70 9.80
N GLY A 68 6.27 -0.91 8.48
CA GLY A 68 5.97 0.10 7.47
C GLY A 68 4.51 0.55 7.44
N LYS A 69 4.18 1.41 6.48
CA LYS A 69 2.81 1.91 6.26
C LYS A 69 2.03 1.09 5.25
N GLY A 70 2.70 0.16 4.57
CA GLY A 70 2.06 -0.81 3.68
C GLY A 70 1.60 -0.27 2.32
N ILE A 71 2.00 0.94 1.91
CA ILE A 71 1.47 1.51 0.66
C ILE A 71 1.95 0.76 -0.58
N LEU A 72 3.21 0.36 -0.61
CA LEU A 72 3.76 -0.36 -1.76
C LEU A 72 3.22 -1.79 -1.84
N SER A 73 3.23 -2.51 -0.72
CA SER A 73 2.63 -3.85 -0.65
C SER A 73 1.12 -3.82 -0.88
N GLY A 74 0.40 -2.86 -0.28
CA GLY A 74 -1.03 -2.67 -0.50
C GLY A 74 -1.39 -2.30 -1.94
N GLY A 75 -0.60 -1.44 -2.58
CA GLY A 75 -0.75 -1.10 -3.99
C GLY A 75 -0.50 -2.30 -4.91
N THR A 76 0.49 -3.14 -4.60
CA THR A 76 0.75 -4.40 -5.32
C THR A 76 -0.42 -5.38 -5.14
N ILE A 77 -0.94 -5.52 -3.92
CA ILE A 77 -2.12 -6.34 -3.63
C ILE A 77 -3.32 -5.86 -4.44
N ALA A 78 -3.57 -4.55 -4.54
CA ALA A 78 -4.67 -4.01 -5.33
C ALA A 78 -4.57 -4.40 -6.82
N ILE A 79 -3.35 -4.36 -7.40
CA ILE A 79 -3.10 -4.80 -8.78
C ILE A 79 -3.39 -6.30 -8.94
N MET A 80 -2.97 -7.11 -7.99
CA MET A 80 -3.17 -8.57 -8.02
C MET A 80 -4.64 -8.99 -7.80
N ILE A 81 -5.41 -8.16 -7.08
CA ILE A 81 -6.84 -8.42 -6.84
C ILE A 81 -7.62 -8.25 -8.14
N ASP A 82 -7.64 -7.03 -8.68
CA ASP A 82 -8.37 -6.69 -9.91
C ASP A 82 -7.85 -5.38 -10.50
N TRP A 83 -7.68 -5.34 -11.82
CA TRP A 83 -7.17 -4.14 -12.52
C TRP A 83 -8.08 -2.90 -12.35
N ARG A 84 -9.40 -3.09 -12.20
CA ARG A 84 -10.37 -2.00 -11.98
C ARG A 84 -10.18 -1.37 -10.60
N VAL A 85 -9.97 -2.21 -9.59
CA VAL A 85 -9.61 -1.75 -8.22
C VAL A 85 -8.27 -1.01 -8.26
N ALA A 86 -7.27 -1.59 -8.94
CA ALA A 86 -5.97 -0.97 -9.08
C ALA A 86 -6.04 0.40 -9.79
N LEU A 87 -6.86 0.52 -10.82
CA LEU A 87 -7.04 1.79 -11.56
C LEU A 87 -7.54 2.91 -10.65
N VAL A 88 -8.54 2.65 -9.80
CA VAL A 88 -9.07 3.65 -8.85
C VAL A 88 -8.01 4.01 -7.80
N VAL A 89 -7.38 3.00 -7.21
CA VAL A 89 -6.39 3.16 -6.14
C VAL A 89 -5.16 3.93 -6.65
N TRP A 90 -4.52 3.44 -7.72
CA TRP A 90 -3.32 4.04 -8.27
C TRP A 90 -3.58 5.32 -9.07
N GLY A 91 -4.71 5.38 -9.79
CA GLY A 91 -5.09 6.58 -10.54
C GLY A 91 -5.21 7.79 -9.62
N GLY A 92 -6.00 7.69 -8.56
CA GLY A 92 -6.14 8.77 -7.59
C GLY A 92 -4.86 9.01 -6.78
N PHE A 93 -4.09 7.96 -6.44
CA PHE A 93 -2.77 8.13 -5.83
C PHE A 93 -1.86 9.00 -6.70
N LEU A 94 -1.72 8.66 -7.99
CA LEU A 94 -0.85 9.37 -8.91
C LEU A 94 -1.31 10.82 -9.13
N ILE A 95 -2.61 11.02 -9.36
CA ILE A 95 -3.19 12.37 -9.54
C ILE A 95 -2.88 13.24 -8.31
N LEU A 96 -3.21 12.77 -7.11
CA LEU A 96 -3.00 13.55 -5.89
C LEU A 96 -1.52 13.76 -5.57
N ALA A 97 -0.69 12.72 -5.73
CA ALA A 97 0.74 12.84 -5.46
C ALA A 97 1.44 13.79 -6.44
N THR A 98 1.05 13.79 -7.73
CA THR A 98 1.66 14.69 -8.74
C THR A 98 1.20 16.14 -8.58
N LEU A 99 -0.09 16.38 -8.37
CA LEU A 99 -0.65 17.73 -8.25
C LEU A 99 -0.22 18.40 -6.94
N THR A 100 -0.28 17.68 -5.82
CA THR A 100 0.03 18.28 -4.51
C THR A 100 1.49 18.13 -4.09
N LYS A 101 2.22 17.21 -4.73
CA LYS A 101 3.56 16.73 -4.33
C LYS A 101 3.58 16.07 -2.94
N TRP A 102 2.43 15.75 -2.38
CA TRP A 102 2.30 14.99 -1.14
C TRP A 102 2.00 13.51 -1.44
N VAL A 103 3.03 12.68 -1.43
CA VAL A 103 2.90 11.23 -1.59
C VAL A 103 1.97 10.63 -0.54
N SER A 104 2.00 11.18 0.68
CA SER A 104 1.13 10.73 1.77
C SER A 104 -0.35 10.99 1.52
N LEU A 105 -0.71 12.06 0.81
CA LEU A 105 -2.10 12.33 0.43
C LEU A 105 -2.60 11.29 -0.58
N GLY A 106 -1.78 10.97 -1.59
CA GLY A 106 -2.06 9.86 -2.51
C GLY A 106 -2.22 8.52 -1.78
N SER A 107 -1.37 8.27 -0.76
CA SER A 107 -1.45 7.04 0.05
C SER A 107 -2.75 6.94 0.86
N ILE A 108 -3.21 8.06 1.42
CA ILE A 108 -4.49 8.13 2.15
C ILE A 108 -5.65 7.88 1.19
N TRP A 109 -5.63 8.48 0.00
CA TRP A 109 -6.61 8.19 -1.05
C TRP A 109 -6.63 6.70 -1.40
N ALA A 110 -5.45 6.10 -1.63
CA ALA A 110 -5.34 4.69 -1.98
C ALA A 110 -6.02 3.78 -0.95
N GLY A 111 -5.79 4.04 0.35
CA GLY A 111 -6.47 3.30 1.42
C GLY A 111 -7.96 3.58 1.51
N ALA A 112 -8.36 4.85 1.40
CA ALA A 112 -9.76 5.25 1.52
C ALA A 112 -10.63 4.82 0.34
N SER A 113 -10.09 4.84 -0.89
CA SER A 113 -10.81 4.45 -2.10
C SER A 113 -10.94 2.93 -2.30
N PHE A 114 -10.06 2.15 -1.67
CA PHE A 114 -10.01 0.70 -1.83
C PHE A 114 -11.34 -0.02 -1.51
N PRO A 115 -12.04 0.25 -0.39
CA PRO A 115 -13.34 -0.36 -0.12
C PRO A 115 -14.41 -0.02 -1.16
N PHE A 116 -14.44 1.23 -1.62
CA PHE A 116 -15.39 1.67 -2.63
C PHE A 116 -15.15 0.96 -3.96
N ALA A 117 -13.89 0.90 -4.42
CA ALA A 117 -13.53 0.19 -5.63
C ALA A 117 -13.88 -1.31 -5.53
N THR A 118 -13.63 -1.93 -4.38
CA THR A 118 -13.98 -3.32 -4.11
C THR A 118 -15.49 -3.54 -4.24
N TRP A 119 -16.28 -2.69 -3.63
CA TRP A 119 -17.74 -2.79 -3.70
C TRP A 119 -18.27 -2.68 -5.13
N PHE A 120 -17.78 -1.71 -5.89
CA PHE A 120 -18.19 -1.53 -7.28
C PHE A 120 -17.83 -2.70 -8.20
N VAL A 121 -16.78 -3.45 -7.87
CA VAL A 121 -16.31 -4.57 -8.70
C VAL A 121 -17.00 -5.88 -8.34
N TYR A 122 -17.17 -6.16 -7.04
CA TYR A 122 -17.56 -7.49 -6.56
C TYR A 122 -18.98 -7.56 -5.98
N HIS A 123 -19.52 -6.46 -5.45
CA HIS A 123 -20.83 -6.40 -4.78
C HIS A 123 -20.96 -7.45 -3.65
N ASP A 124 -19.85 -7.79 -2.99
CA ASP A 124 -19.79 -8.81 -1.94
C ASP A 124 -19.43 -8.16 -0.59
N VAL A 125 -20.22 -8.50 0.44
CA VAL A 125 -20.09 -7.89 1.78
C VAL A 125 -18.83 -8.36 2.50
N VAL A 126 -18.39 -9.60 2.28
CA VAL A 126 -17.18 -10.15 2.94
C VAL A 126 -15.93 -9.49 2.36
N LEU A 127 -15.87 -9.36 1.03
CA LEU A 127 -14.79 -8.64 0.36
C LEU A 127 -14.76 -7.15 0.76
N LEU A 128 -15.94 -6.54 0.88
CA LEU A 128 -16.05 -5.16 1.37
C LEU A 128 -15.49 -5.02 2.80
N ALA A 129 -15.86 -5.93 3.71
CA ALA A 129 -15.35 -5.91 5.09
C ALA A 129 -13.82 -6.04 5.14
N LEU A 130 -13.24 -6.95 4.35
CA LEU A 130 -11.79 -7.11 4.21
C LEU A 130 -11.14 -5.86 3.61
N ALA A 131 -11.77 -5.24 2.62
CA ALA A 131 -11.27 -4.01 2.01
C ALA A 131 -11.32 -2.83 2.99
N ILE A 132 -12.36 -2.71 3.83
CA ILE A 132 -12.45 -1.72 4.89
C ILE A 132 -11.32 -1.92 5.91
N LEU A 133 -11.06 -3.18 6.32
CA LEU A 133 -9.96 -3.50 7.21
C LEU A 133 -8.61 -3.07 6.61
N LEU A 134 -8.32 -3.48 5.38
CA LEU A 134 -7.05 -3.18 4.72
C LEU A 134 -6.85 -1.70 4.44
N GLY A 135 -7.85 -1.07 3.83
CA GLY A 135 -7.83 0.37 3.54
C GLY A 135 -7.78 1.22 4.81
N GLY A 136 -8.56 0.84 5.81
CA GLY A 136 -8.58 1.49 7.13
C GLY A 136 -7.23 1.42 7.84
N LEU A 137 -6.54 0.27 7.79
CA LEU A 137 -5.18 0.12 8.33
C LEU A 137 -4.18 1.05 7.63
N ILE A 138 -4.25 1.17 6.30
CA ILE A 138 -3.40 2.10 5.54
C ILE A 138 -3.65 3.54 5.98
N VAL A 139 -4.91 3.98 6.02
CA VAL A 139 -5.29 5.33 6.45
C VAL A 139 -4.84 5.57 7.90
N TRP A 140 -5.07 4.62 8.79
CA TRP A 140 -4.65 4.72 10.19
C TRP A 140 -3.12 4.85 10.33
N LYS A 141 -2.33 4.09 9.58
CA LYS A 141 -0.86 4.22 9.56
C LYS A 141 -0.40 5.58 9.01
N HIS A 142 -1.23 6.27 8.25
CA HIS A 142 -0.95 7.61 7.72
C HIS A 142 -1.52 8.75 8.59
N ARG A 143 -2.11 8.48 9.78
CA ARG A 143 -2.69 9.53 10.65
C ARG A 143 -1.71 10.65 11.03
N GLY A 144 -0.43 10.31 11.22
CA GLY A 144 0.61 11.32 11.48
C GLY A 144 0.92 12.19 10.25
N ASN A 145 0.84 11.61 9.05
CA ASN A 145 0.97 12.37 7.81
C ASN A 145 -0.23 13.29 7.61
N LEU A 146 -1.45 12.79 7.86
CA LEU A 146 -2.66 13.59 7.78
C LEU A 146 -2.59 14.80 8.72
N LYS A 147 -2.15 14.62 9.97
CA LYS A 147 -1.94 15.72 10.91
C LYS A 147 -0.93 16.75 10.38
N ARG A 148 0.17 16.31 9.76
CA ARG A 148 1.16 17.23 9.16
C ARG A 148 0.62 17.94 7.92
N ILE A 149 -0.20 17.29 7.10
CA ILE A 149 -0.88 17.92 5.95
C ILE A 149 -1.80 19.05 6.46
N LEU A 150 -2.63 18.78 7.46
CA LEU A 150 -3.55 19.77 8.04
C LEU A 150 -2.81 20.95 8.67
N ASN A 151 -1.64 20.73 9.24
CA ASN A 151 -0.80 21.75 9.83
C ASN A 151 0.14 22.44 8.82
N GLY A 152 0.09 22.08 7.53
CA GLY A 152 0.98 22.64 6.49
C GLY A 152 2.46 22.23 6.61
N THR A 153 2.78 21.20 7.42
CA THR A 153 4.16 20.78 7.72
C THR A 153 4.56 19.46 7.05
N GLU A 154 3.72 18.89 6.19
CA GLU A 154 4.05 17.68 5.45
C GLU A 154 5.08 17.98 4.36
N SER A 155 6.12 17.14 4.29
CA SER A 155 7.19 17.30 3.30
C SER A 155 6.70 17.01 1.89
N LYS A 156 6.99 17.92 0.95
CA LYS A 156 6.73 17.71 -0.47
C LYS A 156 7.79 16.81 -1.08
N PHE A 157 7.38 15.96 -2.00
CA PHE A 157 8.30 15.16 -2.79
C PHE A 157 9.06 16.04 -3.78
N SER A 158 10.39 15.97 -3.76
CA SER A 158 11.28 16.64 -4.70
C SER A 158 12.32 15.67 -5.22
N LEU A 159 12.51 15.63 -6.53
CA LEU A 159 13.57 14.83 -7.19
C LEU A 159 14.94 15.50 -7.12
N HIS A 160 14.98 16.81 -6.81
CA HIS A 160 16.24 17.53 -6.67
C HIS A 160 16.84 17.30 -5.29
N HIS A 161 17.98 16.64 -5.24
CA HIS A 161 18.88 16.70 -4.08
C HIS A 161 19.36 18.16 -3.99
N LYS A 162 18.98 18.91 -2.93
CA LYS A 162 19.83 20.03 -2.50
C LYS A 162 21.16 19.41 -2.13
N LYS A 163 22.19 19.61 -2.96
CA LYS A 163 23.58 19.53 -2.50
C LYS A 163 23.64 20.50 -1.33
N ASP A 164 24.10 20.03 -0.19
CA ASP A 164 24.42 20.88 0.95
C ASP A 164 25.54 21.82 0.51
N GLU A 165 25.15 23.01 0.06
CA GLU A 165 26.03 24.18 -0.02
C GLU A 165 26.14 24.69 1.41
N GLY A 166 27.26 24.41 2.06
CA GLY A 166 27.57 25.10 3.31
C GLY A 166 28.21 24.26 4.39
N ALA A 167 29.36 23.62 4.12
CA ALA A 167 30.35 23.44 5.17
C ALA A 167 31.37 24.58 5.02
N PRO A 168 31.58 25.44 6.03
CA PRO A 168 32.68 26.40 6.00
C PRO A 168 34.00 25.62 6.00
N LYS A 169 34.85 25.85 5.02
CA LYS A 169 36.23 25.40 5.02
C LYS A 169 36.92 26.17 6.16
N ALA A 170 37.30 25.47 7.21
CA ALA A 170 38.29 25.89 8.15
C ALA A 170 39.67 25.50 7.65
#